data_7efbcfd3bb6bcbff01c9f5e490276d20
#
_entry.id   7efbcfd3bb6bcbff01c9f5e490276d20
#
_cell.length_a   1.000
_cell.length_b   1.000
_cell.length_c   1.000
_cell.angle_alpha   90.00
_cell.angle_beta   90.00
_cell.angle_gamma   90.00
#
_symmetry.space_group_name_H-M   'P 1'
#
loop_
_entity.id
_entity.type
_entity.pdbx_description
1 polymer ?
#
loop_
_entity_poly.entity_id
_entity_poly.type
_entity_poly.pdbx_seq_one_letter_code
_entity_poly.pdbx_strand_id
1 'polypeptide(L)'
;KGSNTTNAGLNKDYALSYSMFKTEPLVLMFPNIYGGGSDPNTTDTENSKAIEVLQQMQPQVAQQLQSFVQYYWGGIGFTAGPPYVGILICFLAFIGISFKANEHKWWIIPAIIFSLMLAAGSYLESFNFFMVDHLPFYNKFRAPSMIMVVPTLLIGIMSLYGLQGITEQ
;
A
#
# COMPACT_ATOMS: atom_id res chain seq x y z
N LYS A 1 2.16 24.54 -31.13
CA LYS A 1 0.77 24.89 -30.68
C LYS A 1 0.75 24.79 -29.19
N GLY A 2 0.57 25.93 -28.49
CA GLY A 2 0.74 26.06 -27.07
C GLY A 2 -0.22 25.21 -26.25
N SER A 3 0.35 24.43 -25.34
CA SER A 3 -0.40 23.82 -24.27
C SER A 3 -0.76 24.92 -23.26
N ASN A 4 -2.04 25.19 -23.11
CA ASN A 4 -2.56 26.06 -22.05
C ASN A 4 -2.23 25.43 -20.69
N THR A 5 -1.13 25.84 -20.11
CA THR A 5 -0.74 25.50 -18.73
C THR A 5 -1.46 26.41 -17.76
N THR A 6 -2.71 26.12 -17.44
CA THR A 6 -3.47 26.86 -16.43
C THR A 6 -3.93 25.94 -15.29
N ASN A 7 -3.12 25.00 -14.88
CA ASN A 7 -3.16 24.45 -13.52
C ASN A 7 -1.84 23.76 -13.24
N ALA A 8 -1.01 24.35 -12.39
CA ALA A 8 0.33 23.87 -12.04
C ALA A 8 0.29 22.60 -11.17
N GLY A 9 -0.40 21.54 -11.63
CA GLY A 9 -0.46 20.22 -11.05
C GLY A 9 0.28 19.19 -11.91
N LEU A 10 0.57 18.03 -11.32
CA LEU A 10 1.12 16.88 -12.02
C LEU A 10 0.08 16.34 -13.02
N ASN A 11 0.56 15.75 -14.14
CA ASN A 11 -0.33 14.97 -15.01
C ASN A 11 -1.00 13.85 -14.19
N LYS A 12 -2.28 13.55 -14.46
CA LYS A 12 -3.06 12.55 -13.72
C LYS A 12 -2.37 11.18 -13.67
N ASP A 13 -1.84 10.72 -14.79
CA ASP A 13 -1.13 9.44 -14.88
C ASP A 13 0.14 9.44 -14.02
N TYR A 14 0.84 10.57 -13.99
CA TYR A 14 2.04 10.72 -13.18
C TYR A 14 1.72 10.86 -11.68
N ALA A 15 0.66 11.55 -11.33
CA ALA A 15 0.19 11.67 -9.95
C ALA A 15 -0.25 10.33 -9.37
N LEU A 16 -0.76 9.41 -10.21
CA LEU A 16 -1.23 8.09 -9.83
C LEU A 16 -0.23 6.97 -10.15
N SER A 17 1.06 7.28 -10.41
CA SER A 17 2.04 6.28 -10.83
C SER A 17 2.39 5.23 -9.77
N TYR A 18 2.23 5.54 -8.47
CA TYR A 18 2.49 4.62 -7.35
C TYR A 18 1.17 4.20 -6.69
N SER A 19 0.33 3.54 -7.48
CA SER A 19 -0.97 3.03 -7.05
C SER A 19 -0.88 1.59 -6.57
N MET A 20 -1.68 1.24 -5.59
CA MET A 20 -1.78 -0.12 -5.05
C MET A 20 -2.81 -0.95 -5.81
N PHE A 21 -2.57 -2.25 -6.01
CA PHE A 21 -3.63 -3.17 -6.44
C PHE A 21 -4.78 -3.20 -5.42
N LYS A 22 -6.00 -3.49 -5.90
CA LYS A 22 -7.19 -3.58 -5.03
C LYS A 22 -7.04 -4.60 -3.90
N THR A 23 -6.26 -5.65 -4.12
CA THR A 23 -6.00 -6.73 -3.15
C THR A 23 -4.72 -6.55 -2.34
N GLU A 24 -3.89 -5.58 -2.70
CA GLU A 24 -2.61 -5.31 -2.04
C GLU A 24 -2.75 -4.89 -0.56
N PRO A 25 -3.86 -4.25 -0.09
CA PRO A 25 -4.08 -4.02 1.33
C PRO A 25 -4.06 -5.27 2.22
N LEU A 26 -4.19 -6.47 1.64
CA LEU A 26 -4.02 -7.74 2.38
C LEU A 26 -2.62 -7.88 2.99
N VAL A 27 -1.62 -7.16 2.48
CA VAL A 27 -0.28 -7.10 3.08
C VAL A 27 -0.31 -6.58 4.52
N LEU A 28 -1.29 -5.76 4.88
CA LEU A 28 -1.48 -5.31 6.27
C LEU A 28 -1.65 -6.49 7.24
N MET A 29 -2.25 -7.59 6.78
CA MET A 29 -2.52 -8.79 7.58
C MET A 29 -1.50 -9.91 7.32
N PHE A 30 -1.11 -10.10 6.06
CA PHE A 30 -0.27 -11.21 5.60
C PHE A 30 1.03 -10.65 5.01
N PRO A 31 2.16 -10.75 5.72
CA PRO A 31 3.43 -10.29 5.20
C PRO A 31 3.82 -11.12 3.97
N ASN A 32 4.50 -10.48 3.04
CA ASN A 32 5.06 -11.13 1.85
C ASN A 32 4.05 -11.80 0.90
N ILE A 33 2.74 -11.49 1.00
CA ILE A 33 1.73 -12.04 0.08
C ILE A 33 2.01 -11.62 -1.38
N TYR A 34 2.67 -10.48 -1.57
CA TYR A 34 3.16 -9.99 -2.86
C TYR A 34 4.69 -10.06 -2.98
N GLY A 35 5.33 -10.93 -2.21
CA GLY A 35 6.78 -11.06 -2.16
C GLY A 35 7.44 -10.14 -1.13
N GLY A 36 8.75 -10.11 -1.14
CA GLY A 36 9.56 -9.27 -0.26
C GLY A 36 9.76 -7.85 -0.79
N GLY A 37 10.45 -7.01 -0.03
CA GLY A 37 10.84 -5.68 -0.50
C GLY A 37 11.79 -5.75 -1.70
N SER A 38 11.74 -4.74 -2.55
CA SER A 38 12.61 -4.65 -3.75
C SER A 38 14.04 -4.21 -3.43
N ASP A 39 14.37 -3.97 -2.17
CA ASP A 39 15.74 -3.65 -1.75
C ASP A 39 16.57 -4.94 -1.64
N PRO A 40 17.58 -5.11 -2.49
CA PRO A 40 18.45 -6.29 -2.45
C PRO A 40 19.22 -6.46 -1.13
N ASN A 41 19.36 -5.40 -0.32
CA ASN A 41 20.02 -5.47 0.97
C ASN A 41 19.12 -5.97 2.10
N THR A 42 17.81 -5.93 1.93
CA THR A 42 16.83 -6.36 2.94
C THR A 42 16.22 -7.73 2.63
N THR A 43 16.44 -8.24 1.44
CA THR A 43 15.96 -9.56 1.01
C THR A 43 17.05 -10.59 1.30
N ASP A 44 16.67 -11.77 1.78
CA ASP A 44 17.57 -12.96 1.87
C ASP A 44 18.02 -13.37 0.45
N THR A 45 18.83 -12.50 -0.16
CA THR A 45 19.34 -12.70 -1.51
C THR A 45 20.31 -13.87 -1.55
N GLU A 46 21.00 -14.14 -0.44
CA GLU A 46 21.97 -15.24 -0.34
C GLU A 46 21.32 -16.63 -0.50
N ASN A 47 20.05 -16.78 -0.12
CA ASN A 47 19.33 -18.07 -0.20
C ASN A 47 18.36 -18.16 -1.37
N SER A 48 18.32 -17.17 -2.25
CA SER A 48 17.40 -17.18 -3.40
C SER A 48 17.93 -18.08 -4.51
N LYS A 49 17.16 -19.13 -4.87
CA LYS A 49 17.45 -19.98 -6.03
C LYS A 49 17.61 -19.20 -7.33
N ALA A 50 16.90 -18.06 -7.46
CA ALA A 50 17.01 -17.20 -8.63
C ALA A 50 18.42 -16.57 -8.74
N ILE A 51 18.98 -16.15 -7.61
CA ILE A 51 20.34 -15.58 -7.56
C ILE A 51 21.39 -16.66 -7.77
N GLU A 52 21.22 -17.84 -7.19
CA GLU A 52 22.09 -18.98 -7.44
C GLU A 52 22.16 -19.32 -8.93
N VAL A 53 21.04 -19.34 -9.62
CA VAL A 53 20.99 -19.56 -11.09
C VAL A 53 21.64 -18.41 -11.85
N LEU A 54 21.41 -17.15 -11.43
CA LEU A 54 22.04 -15.98 -12.08
C LEU A 54 23.57 -16.00 -11.92
N GLN A 55 24.10 -16.46 -10.79
CA GLN A 55 25.55 -16.58 -10.55
C GLN A 55 26.21 -17.64 -11.43
N GLN A 56 25.46 -18.66 -11.87
CA GLN A 56 25.93 -19.70 -12.79
C GLN A 56 25.90 -19.28 -14.25
N MET A 57 25.24 -18.16 -14.58
CA MET A 57 25.13 -17.64 -15.95
C MET A 57 26.31 -16.73 -16.31
N GLN A 58 26.47 -16.48 -17.63
CA GLN A 58 27.45 -15.50 -18.10
C GLN A 58 27.14 -14.11 -17.53
N PRO A 59 28.16 -13.33 -17.08
CA PRO A 59 27.95 -12.04 -16.39
C PRO A 59 27.08 -11.04 -17.13
N GLN A 60 27.16 -11.02 -18.46
CA GLN A 60 26.37 -10.11 -19.30
C GLN A 60 24.87 -10.49 -19.30
N VAL A 61 24.58 -11.79 -19.34
CA VAL A 61 23.20 -12.30 -19.31
C VAL A 61 22.63 -12.15 -17.91
N ALA A 62 23.44 -12.41 -16.88
CA ALA A 62 23.06 -12.25 -15.48
C ALA A 62 22.66 -10.80 -15.17
N GLN A 63 23.42 -9.80 -15.64
CA GLN A 63 23.07 -8.39 -15.46
C GLN A 63 21.75 -8.00 -16.13
N GLN A 64 21.49 -8.50 -17.35
CA GLN A 64 20.23 -8.25 -18.04
C GLN A 64 19.05 -8.89 -17.32
N LEU A 65 19.20 -10.13 -16.84
CA LEU A 65 18.16 -10.86 -16.12
C LEU A 65 17.93 -10.32 -14.71
N GLN A 66 18.94 -9.79 -14.04
CA GLN A 66 18.82 -9.22 -12.70
C GLN A 66 17.84 -8.04 -12.68
N SER A 67 17.74 -7.28 -13.75
CA SER A 67 16.75 -6.20 -13.87
C SER A 67 15.30 -6.70 -13.94
N PHE A 68 15.08 -7.96 -14.30
CA PHE A 68 13.77 -8.60 -14.35
C PHE A 68 13.42 -9.36 -13.07
N VAL A 69 14.39 -9.60 -12.18
CA VAL A 69 14.11 -10.24 -10.88
C VAL A 69 13.47 -9.23 -9.95
N GLN A 70 12.16 -9.21 -9.98
CA GLN A 70 11.35 -8.35 -9.14
C GLN A 70 10.97 -9.12 -7.87
N TYR A 71 11.34 -8.62 -6.70
CA TYR A 71 11.05 -9.27 -5.42
C TYR A 71 9.67 -8.91 -4.88
N TYR A 72 9.12 -7.76 -5.31
CA TYR A 72 7.80 -7.30 -4.98
C TYR A 72 6.90 -7.29 -6.22
N TRP A 73 5.76 -7.99 -6.13
CA TRP A 73 4.81 -8.22 -7.22
C TRP A 73 3.53 -7.39 -7.08
N GLY A 74 3.52 -6.38 -6.23
CA GLY A 74 2.42 -5.45 -6.06
C GLY A 74 2.41 -4.31 -7.09
N GLY A 75 1.38 -3.46 -7.01
CA GLY A 75 1.20 -2.32 -7.93
C GLY A 75 2.18 -1.17 -7.70
N ILE A 76 2.79 -1.10 -6.52
CA ILE A 76 3.70 -0.01 -6.15
C ILE A 76 5.08 -0.14 -6.83
N GLY A 77 5.37 -1.25 -7.48
CA GLY A 77 6.60 -1.46 -8.24
C GLY A 77 7.85 -1.60 -7.36
N PHE A 78 8.93 -0.90 -7.71
CA PHE A 78 10.28 -1.02 -7.11
C PHE A 78 10.39 -0.44 -5.69
N THR A 79 9.43 -0.68 -4.83
CA THR A 79 9.42 -0.17 -3.44
C THR A 79 9.42 -1.31 -2.42
N ALA A 80 9.53 -0.96 -1.15
CA ALA A 80 9.48 -1.93 -0.05
C ALA A 80 8.07 -2.50 0.21
N GLY A 81 7.09 -2.14 -0.60
CA GLY A 81 5.70 -2.53 -0.40
C GLY A 81 4.99 -1.75 0.73
N PRO A 82 3.70 -1.99 0.91
CA PRO A 82 2.93 -1.34 1.97
C PRO A 82 3.33 -1.87 3.36
N PRO A 83 3.09 -1.07 4.41
CA PRO A 83 3.46 -1.45 5.77
C PRO A 83 2.66 -2.67 6.25
N TYR A 84 3.33 -3.59 6.94
CA TYR A 84 2.71 -4.70 7.64
C TYR A 84 2.26 -4.28 9.04
N VAL A 85 1.00 -4.50 9.38
CA VAL A 85 0.42 -4.16 10.70
C VAL A 85 0.45 -5.37 11.63
N GLY A 86 0.19 -6.53 11.11
CA GLY A 86 0.13 -7.77 11.86
C GLY A 86 -1.29 -8.36 11.92
N ILE A 87 -1.37 -9.67 11.74
CA ILE A 87 -2.64 -10.39 11.74
C ILE A 87 -3.36 -10.27 13.08
N LEU A 88 -2.63 -10.29 14.20
CA LEU A 88 -3.18 -10.17 15.53
C LEU A 88 -3.84 -8.80 15.76
N ILE A 89 -3.17 -7.73 15.32
CA ILE A 89 -3.69 -6.36 15.42
C ILE A 89 -4.94 -6.21 14.56
N CYS A 90 -4.92 -6.73 13.35
CA CYS A 90 -6.10 -6.73 12.48
C CYS A 90 -7.25 -7.55 13.09
N PHE A 91 -6.97 -8.69 13.70
CA PHE A 91 -7.98 -9.51 14.39
C PHE A 91 -8.60 -8.77 15.58
N LEU A 92 -7.78 -8.14 16.43
CA LEU A 92 -8.28 -7.30 17.52
C LEU A 92 -9.09 -6.11 17.03
N ALA A 93 -8.73 -5.52 15.89
CA ALA A 93 -9.50 -4.45 15.28
C ALA A 93 -10.89 -4.95 14.84
N PHE A 94 -11.00 -6.14 14.25
CA PHE A 94 -12.30 -6.76 13.93
C PHE A 94 -13.15 -6.99 15.17
N ILE A 95 -12.55 -7.44 16.27
CA ILE A 95 -13.23 -7.56 17.55
C ILE A 95 -13.73 -6.18 18.02
N GLY A 96 -12.88 -5.14 17.91
CA GLY A 96 -13.23 -3.77 18.28
C GLY A 96 -14.44 -3.20 17.52
N ILE A 97 -14.64 -3.62 16.28
CA ILE A 97 -15.82 -3.27 15.49
C ILE A 97 -17.09 -3.89 16.09
N SER A 98 -16.99 -5.10 16.64
CA SER A 98 -18.13 -5.86 17.15
C SER A 98 -18.70 -5.29 18.45
N PHE A 99 -17.91 -4.59 19.26
CA PHE A 99 -18.38 -3.98 20.52
C PHE A 99 -19.33 -2.81 20.26
N LYS A 100 -20.52 -2.84 20.89
CA LYS A 100 -21.53 -1.79 20.78
C LYS A 100 -21.06 -0.47 21.42
N ALA A 101 -20.31 -0.54 22.50
CA ALA A 101 -19.80 0.62 23.24
C ALA A 101 -18.78 1.46 22.44
N ASN A 102 -18.21 0.90 21.37
CA ASN A 102 -17.28 1.64 20.54
C ASN A 102 -18.01 2.55 19.54
N GLU A 103 -18.27 3.79 19.94
CA GLU A 103 -18.91 4.79 19.07
C GLU A 103 -17.99 5.26 17.94
N HIS A 104 -16.68 5.19 18.14
CA HIS A 104 -15.69 5.65 17.16
C HIS A 104 -15.64 4.82 15.88
N LYS A 105 -16.14 3.60 15.89
CA LYS A 105 -16.19 2.74 14.69
C LYS A 105 -16.91 3.41 13.51
N TRP A 106 -17.91 4.24 13.77
CA TRP A 106 -18.73 4.88 12.74
C TRP A 106 -17.98 5.89 11.87
N TRP A 107 -16.90 6.46 12.36
CA TRP A 107 -16.04 7.33 11.54
C TRP A 107 -14.72 6.63 11.14
N ILE A 108 -14.19 5.73 11.97
CA ILE A 108 -12.93 5.01 11.69
C ILE A 108 -13.09 4.11 10.47
N ILE A 109 -14.16 3.31 10.40
CA ILE A 109 -14.39 2.38 9.28
C ILE A 109 -14.50 3.14 7.94
N PRO A 110 -15.35 4.17 7.80
CA PRO A 110 -15.38 4.95 6.57
C PRO A 110 -14.03 5.61 6.23
N ALA A 111 -13.29 6.08 7.22
CA ALA A 111 -11.98 6.68 7.01
C ALA A 111 -10.95 5.65 6.48
N ILE A 112 -10.96 4.42 7.01
CA ILE A 112 -10.12 3.32 6.48
C ILE A 112 -10.50 3.02 5.03
N ILE A 113 -11.79 2.81 4.74
CA ILE A 113 -12.28 2.50 3.39
C ILE A 113 -11.91 3.62 2.42
N PHE A 114 -12.15 4.86 2.78
CA PHE A 114 -11.82 6.03 1.97
C PHE A 114 -10.31 6.11 1.66
N SER A 115 -9.47 5.88 2.67
CA SER A 115 -8.01 5.88 2.50
C SER A 115 -7.54 4.76 1.57
N LEU A 116 -8.14 3.56 1.67
CA LEU A 116 -7.84 2.44 0.78
C LEU A 116 -8.29 2.72 -0.66
N MET A 117 -9.42 3.40 -0.84
CA MET A 117 -9.89 3.83 -2.18
C MET A 117 -8.92 4.85 -2.81
N LEU A 118 -8.39 5.78 -2.01
CA LEU A 118 -7.36 6.72 -2.47
C LEU A 118 -6.05 6.00 -2.81
N ALA A 119 -5.61 5.04 -1.97
CA ALA A 119 -4.39 4.27 -2.19
C ALA A 119 -4.46 3.43 -3.48
N ALA A 120 -5.64 2.98 -3.88
CA ALA A 120 -5.84 2.23 -5.12
C ALA A 120 -5.51 3.06 -6.38
N GLY A 121 -5.50 4.38 -6.30
CA GLY A 121 -5.03 5.27 -7.37
C GLY A 121 -5.59 4.93 -8.75
N SER A 122 -4.72 4.59 -9.69
CA SER A 122 -5.09 4.23 -11.06
C SER A 122 -5.95 2.96 -11.17
N TYR A 123 -5.92 2.06 -10.19
CA TYR A 123 -6.80 0.87 -10.17
C TYR A 123 -8.25 1.18 -9.78
N LEU A 124 -8.53 2.42 -9.35
CA LEU A 124 -9.87 2.95 -9.13
C LEU A 124 -10.00 4.33 -9.81
N GLU A 125 -9.80 4.34 -11.14
CA GLU A 125 -9.66 5.55 -11.96
C GLU A 125 -10.77 6.56 -11.76
N SER A 126 -12.03 6.16 -11.91
CA SER A 126 -13.17 7.09 -11.85
C SER A 126 -13.21 7.88 -10.55
N PHE A 127 -12.94 7.21 -9.44
CA PHE A 127 -12.90 7.84 -8.12
C PHE A 127 -11.68 8.75 -7.95
N ASN A 128 -10.50 8.26 -8.29
CA ASN A 128 -9.27 9.01 -8.08
C ASN A 128 -9.13 10.18 -9.06
N PHE A 129 -9.62 10.07 -10.30
CA PHE A 129 -9.68 11.21 -11.22
C PHE A 129 -10.63 12.29 -10.71
N PHE A 130 -11.80 11.91 -10.17
CA PHE A 130 -12.68 12.85 -9.50
C PHE A 130 -11.98 13.54 -8.33
N MET A 131 -11.22 12.81 -7.51
CA MET A 131 -10.44 13.39 -6.41
C MET A 131 -9.34 14.33 -6.90
N VAL A 132 -8.61 13.97 -7.97
CA VAL A 132 -7.58 14.85 -8.57
C VAL A 132 -8.16 16.17 -9.05
N ASP A 133 -9.38 16.14 -9.59
CA ASP A 133 -10.03 17.34 -10.13
C ASP A 133 -10.65 18.24 -9.04
N HIS A 134 -11.14 17.66 -7.92
CA HIS A 134 -11.91 18.38 -6.93
C HIS A 134 -11.22 18.58 -5.59
N LEU A 135 -10.31 17.66 -5.20
CA LEU A 135 -9.62 17.77 -3.92
C LEU A 135 -8.40 18.70 -4.07
N PRO A 136 -8.36 19.84 -3.34
CA PRO A 136 -7.24 20.76 -3.43
C PRO A 136 -5.93 20.06 -3.02
N PHE A 137 -4.86 20.35 -3.74
CA PHE A 137 -3.52 19.78 -3.55
C PHE A 137 -3.36 18.28 -3.82
N TYR A 138 -4.41 17.51 -4.07
CA TYR A 138 -4.28 16.09 -4.36
C TYR A 138 -3.39 15.82 -5.59
N ASN A 139 -3.47 16.68 -6.61
CA ASN A 139 -2.63 16.65 -7.81
C ASN A 139 -1.17 17.08 -7.59
N LYS A 140 -0.76 17.38 -6.36
CA LYS A 140 0.64 17.65 -5.99
C LYS A 140 1.35 16.41 -5.44
N PHE A 141 0.61 15.40 -5.06
CA PHE A 141 1.17 14.15 -4.56
C PHE A 141 1.34 13.15 -5.71
N ARG A 142 2.47 12.45 -5.69
CA ARG A 142 2.84 11.47 -6.73
C ARG A 142 2.56 10.03 -6.34
N ALA A 143 2.40 9.75 -5.06
CA ALA A 143 2.30 8.41 -4.53
C ALA A 143 1.02 8.25 -3.69
N PRO A 144 -0.11 7.87 -4.32
CA PRO A 144 -1.37 7.62 -3.60
C PRO A 144 -1.22 6.60 -2.48
N SER A 145 -0.34 5.60 -2.66
CA SER A 145 -0.05 4.57 -1.67
C SER A 145 0.49 5.11 -0.33
N MET A 146 1.06 6.32 -0.28
CA MET A 146 1.53 6.91 0.98
C MET A 146 0.40 7.15 1.98
N ILE A 147 -0.85 7.23 1.53
CA ILE A 147 -2.02 7.36 2.44
C ILE A 147 -2.21 6.13 3.33
N MET A 148 -1.53 5.01 3.05
CA MET A 148 -1.60 3.79 3.85
C MET A 148 -1.19 3.98 5.32
N VAL A 149 -0.50 5.07 5.65
CA VAL A 149 -0.23 5.44 7.04
C VAL A 149 -1.54 5.66 7.83
N VAL A 150 -2.59 6.18 7.18
CA VAL A 150 -3.88 6.44 7.82
C VAL A 150 -4.60 5.15 8.21
N PRO A 151 -4.89 4.20 7.29
CA PRO A 151 -5.52 2.95 7.68
C PRO A 151 -4.67 2.13 8.64
N THR A 152 -3.34 2.17 8.54
CA THR A 152 -2.43 1.52 9.49
C THR A 152 -2.63 2.03 10.92
N LEU A 153 -2.66 3.35 11.09
CA LEU A 153 -2.91 4.00 12.39
C LEU A 153 -4.32 3.69 12.92
N LEU A 154 -5.33 3.80 12.05
CA LEU A 154 -6.73 3.60 12.44
C LEU A 154 -7.03 2.14 12.81
N ILE A 155 -6.42 1.18 12.14
CA ILE A 155 -6.49 -0.25 12.52
C ILE A 155 -5.85 -0.46 13.89
N GLY A 156 -4.69 0.18 14.16
CA GLY A 156 -4.06 0.15 15.47
C GLY A 156 -4.96 0.71 16.57
N ILE A 157 -5.58 1.87 16.35
CA ILE A 157 -6.54 2.45 17.31
C ILE A 157 -7.74 1.52 17.53
N MET A 158 -8.30 0.96 16.44
CA MET A 158 -9.43 0.04 16.55
C MET A 158 -9.07 -1.24 17.33
N SER A 159 -7.83 -1.72 17.21
CA SER A 159 -7.36 -2.87 17.97
C SER A 159 -7.30 -2.62 19.47
N LEU A 160 -6.98 -1.39 19.89
CA LEU A 160 -7.03 -0.99 21.31
C LEU A 160 -8.46 -1.02 21.86
N TYR A 161 -9.44 -0.59 21.07
CA TYR A 161 -10.85 -0.73 21.46
C TYR A 161 -11.29 -2.20 21.55
N GLY A 162 -10.73 -3.06 20.67
CA GLY A 162 -10.95 -4.50 20.75
C GLY A 162 -10.39 -5.10 22.03
N LEU A 163 -9.18 -4.73 22.40
CA LEU A 163 -8.52 -5.19 23.62
C LEU A 163 -9.27 -4.68 24.87
N GLN A 164 -9.62 -3.39 24.90
CA GLN A 164 -10.41 -2.80 25.99
C GLN A 164 -11.74 -3.53 26.17
N GLY A 165 -12.47 -3.79 25.08
CA GLY A 165 -13.76 -4.49 25.17
C GLY A 165 -13.66 -5.93 25.67
N ILE A 166 -12.52 -6.61 25.51
CA ILE A 166 -12.25 -7.94 26.07
C ILE A 166 -11.95 -7.83 27.58
N THR A 167 -11.22 -6.80 28.00
CA THR A 167 -10.77 -6.68 29.40
C THR A 167 -11.83 -6.12 30.34
N GLU A 168 -12.82 -5.39 29.82
CA GLU A 168 -13.92 -4.80 30.60
C GLU A 168 -15.17 -5.67 30.69
N GLN A 169 -15.15 -6.89 30.14
CA GLN A 169 -16.19 -7.91 30.32
C GLN A 169 -15.95 -8.74 31.59
#